data_fea269a310f43ac7af3c2d4eaa7de22e
#
_entry.id   fea269a310f43ac7af3c2d4eaa7de22e
#
_cell.length_a   1.000
_cell.length_b   1.000
_cell.length_c   1.000
_cell.angle_alpha   90.00
_cell.angle_beta   90.00
_cell.angle_gamma   90.00
#
_symmetry.space_group_name_H-M   'P 1'
#
loop_
_entity.id
_entity.type
_entity.pdbx_description
1 polymer ?
#
loop_
_entity_poly.entity_id
_entity_poly.type
_entity_poly.pdbx_seq_one_letter_code
_entity_poly.pdbx_strand_id
1 'polypeptide(L)'
;MPQILYADKDILVVVKPVGLLSEEASEGALPALLAERYGKLFTVHRLDRVVGGVMVYARNSRAAAALSRAVTENKLVKRYIAVLEGAPERDEDTLVDLLFKDARQGKSFVVKAPRKGAREAELSYAVTGQATYGERTLTRVAITLKTGRSHQIRVQFSSRGLPLVGDGKYGARVKAPSPALFATCLTFPHPADGRELTFAAKPQGFPFDLFAPTEIERKYLIRMPDTAALARMPDCRILSMEQTYLTAEQGETHRVRTVREGERVAYIETVKARVNALTAVEREGEISAERYAALLTLADPARHPIIKTRYCVPVGARVAEIDVYPFWQDRAILEIELADERETVLLPPFLQVIREVTADFRYKNVNLAKSVPNDEIF
;
A
#
# COMPACT_ATOMS: atom_id res chain seq x y z
N MET A 1 -0.07 -15.26 -11.14
CA MET A 1 -0.92 -15.70 -10.01
C MET A 1 -1.29 -14.49 -9.16
N PRO A 2 -2.43 -14.48 -8.45
CA PRO A 2 -2.74 -13.40 -7.52
C PRO A 2 -1.73 -13.34 -6.37
N GLN A 3 -1.40 -12.13 -5.91
CA GLN A 3 -0.54 -11.94 -4.75
C GLN A 3 -1.26 -12.40 -3.49
N ILE A 4 -0.60 -13.22 -2.67
CA ILE A 4 -1.09 -13.67 -1.37
C ILE A 4 -0.47 -12.77 -0.30
N LEU A 5 -1.32 -12.09 0.47
CA LEU A 5 -0.88 -11.23 1.57
C LEU A 5 -0.75 -12.01 2.88
N TYR A 6 -1.65 -12.97 3.11
CA TYR A 6 -1.66 -13.79 4.32
C TYR A 6 -2.44 -15.09 4.09
N ALA A 7 -2.01 -16.15 4.74
CA ALA A 7 -2.73 -17.43 4.76
C ALA A 7 -2.48 -18.14 6.09
N ASP A 8 -3.56 -18.61 6.72
CA ASP A 8 -3.52 -19.53 7.85
C ASP A 8 -4.60 -20.62 7.72
N LYS A 9 -4.93 -21.32 8.80
CA LYS A 9 -5.96 -22.38 8.78
C LYS A 9 -7.39 -21.85 8.60
N ASP A 10 -7.64 -20.58 8.91
CA ASP A 10 -8.99 -19.99 8.96
C ASP A 10 -9.24 -19.01 7.80
N ILE A 11 -8.23 -18.27 7.34
CA ILE A 11 -8.38 -17.23 6.32
C ILE A 11 -7.30 -17.26 5.25
N LEU A 12 -7.64 -16.69 4.10
CA LEU A 12 -6.74 -16.40 3.00
C LEU A 12 -6.97 -14.95 2.55
N VAL A 13 -5.96 -14.10 2.64
CA VAL A 13 -6.01 -12.70 2.18
C VAL A 13 -5.19 -12.57 0.90
N VAL A 14 -5.81 -12.00 -0.12
CA VAL A 14 -5.23 -11.92 -1.47
C VAL A 14 -5.43 -10.54 -2.08
N VAL A 15 -4.61 -10.20 -3.04
CA VAL A 15 -4.88 -9.08 -3.97
C VAL A 15 -5.56 -9.66 -5.21
N LYS A 16 -6.86 -9.38 -5.35
CA LYS A 16 -7.62 -9.80 -6.54
C LYS A 16 -7.16 -8.99 -7.76
N PRO A 17 -6.72 -9.63 -8.84
CA PRO A 17 -6.50 -8.94 -10.10
C PRO A 17 -7.80 -8.41 -10.70
N VAL A 18 -7.69 -7.37 -11.53
CA VAL A 18 -8.77 -6.93 -12.42
C VAL A 18 -9.12 -8.04 -13.40
N GLY A 19 -10.39 -8.16 -13.76
CA GLY A 19 -10.87 -9.15 -14.74
C GLY A 19 -11.38 -10.47 -14.14
N LEU A 20 -10.97 -10.84 -12.92
CA LEU A 20 -11.43 -12.05 -12.24
C LEU A 20 -12.68 -11.79 -11.40
N LEU A 21 -13.57 -12.80 -11.38
CA LEU A 21 -14.71 -12.82 -10.46
C LEU A 21 -14.24 -13.17 -9.05
N SER A 22 -14.85 -12.53 -8.05
CA SER A 22 -14.56 -12.76 -6.63
C SER A 22 -15.43 -13.87 -5.99
N GLU A 23 -16.41 -14.39 -6.72
CA GLU A 23 -17.31 -15.47 -6.26
C GLU A 23 -17.09 -16.71 -7.11
N GLU A 24 -17.38 -17.87 -6.52
CA GLU A 24 -17.33 -19.18 -7.18
C GLU A 24 -18.58 -19.36 -8.09
N ALA A 25 -18.61 -18.67 -9.23
CA ALA A 25 -19.73 -18.70 -10.16
C ALA A 25 -19.39 -19.32 -11.52
N SER A 26 -18.10 -19.53 -11.84
CA SER A 26 -17.65 -20.06 -13.15
C SER A 26 -16.19 -20.51 -13.12
N GLU A 27 -15.80 -21.33 -14.08
CA GLU A 27 -14.38 -21.56 -14.41
C GLU A 27 -13.65 -20.22 -14.59
N GLY A 28 -12.47 -20.07 -13.96
CA GLY A 28 -11.67 -18.86 -13.99
C GLY A 28 -12.01 -17.82 -12.92
N ALA A 29 -12.96 -18.09 -12.00
CA ALA A 29 -13.15 -17.26 -10.82
C ALA A 29 -11.96 -17.39 -9.85
N LEU A 30 -11.66 -16.33 -9.12
CA LEU A 30 -10.51 -16.30 -8.21
C LEU A 30 -10.51 -17.43 -7.16
N PRO A 31 -11.64 -17.79 -6.51
CA PRO A 31 -11.67 -18.94 -5.60
C PRO A 31 -11.32 -20.27 -6.28
N ALA A 32 -11.79 -20.49 -7.51
CA ALA A 32 -11.47 -21.70 -8.27
C ALA A 32 -9.98 -21.80 -8.60
N LEU A 33 -9.35 -20.70 -9.02
CA LEU A 33 -7.91 -20.64 -9.30
C LEU A 33 -7.03 -20.90 -8.07
N LEU A 34 -7.54 -20.57 -6.88
CA LEU A 34 -6.81 -20.74 -5.62
C LEU A 34 -7.10 -22.07 -4.92
N ALA A 35 -8.18 -22.78 -5.34
CA ALA A 35 -8.64 -23.99 -4.66
C ALA A 35 -7.65 -25.14 -4.70
N GLU A 36 -6.85 -25.25 -5.76
CA GLU A 36 -5.82 -26.29 -5.90
C GLU A 36 -4.79 -26.20 -4.75
N ARG A 37 -4.38 -24.99 -4.40
CA ARG A 37 -3.35 -24.76 -3.37
C ARG A 37 -3.91 -24.59 -1.97
N TYR A 38 -5.07 -23.98 -1.82
CA TYR A 38 -5.62 -23.56 -0.53
C TYR A 38 -6.88 -24.30 -0.11
N GLY A 39 -7.38 -25.24 -0.95
CA GLY A 39 -8.63 -25.94 -0.74
C GLY A 39 -9.85 -25.05 -0.99
N LYS A 40 -11.02 -25.51 -0.57
CA LYS A 40 -12.29 -24.79 -0.73
C LYS A 40 -12.26 -23.45 -0.01
N LEU A 41 -12.62 -22.39 -0.73
CA LEU A 41 -12.70 -21.02 -0.22
C LEU A 41 -14.14 -20.55 -0.14
N PHE A 42 -14.49 -19.83 0.92
CA PHE A 42 -15.80 -19.25 1.14
C PHE A 42 -15.73 -17.74 0.95
N THR A 43 -16.55 -17.22 0.03
CA THR A 43 -16.63 -15.78 -0.25
C THR A 43 -17.50 -15.10 0.80
N VAL A 44 -16.96 -14.10 1.49
CA VAL A 44 -17.65 -13.33 2.54
C VAL A 44 -17.97 -11.89 2.12
N HIS A 45 -17.22 -11.36 1.15
CA HIS A 45 -17.46 -10.09 0.50
C HIS A 45 -16.97 -10.12 -0.94
N ARG A 46 -17.31 -9.07 -1.72
CA ARG A 46 -17.04 -9.04 -3.16
C ARG A 46 -16.38 -7.75 -3.60
N LEU A 47 -15.59 -7.85 -4.66
CA LEU A 47 -15.21 -6.75 -5.55
C LEU A 47 -15.83 -7.00 -6.93
N ASP A 48 -16.19 -5.94 -7.63
CA ASP A 48 -16.64 -6.05 -9.02
C ASP A 48 -15.54 -6.70 -9.88
N ARG A 49 -15.94 -7.38 -10.97
CA ARG A 49 -14.99 -8.02 -11.88
C ARG A 49 -13.87 -7.06 -12.35
N VAL A 50 -14.24 -5.81 -12.64
CA VAL A 50 -13.36 -4.77 -13.15
C VAL A 50 -12.59 -4.01 -12.05
N VAL A 51 -12.72 -4.39 -10.78
CA VAL A 51 -12.06 -3.77 -9.63
C VAL A 51 -11.04 -4.73 -9.04
N GLY A 52 -9.81 -4.26 -8.89
CA GLY A 52 -8.74 -4.99 -8.22
C GLY A 52 -8.64 -4.62 -6.74
N GLY A 53 -7.84 -5.38 -5.97
CA GLY A 53 -7.49 -5.02 -4.60
C GLY A 53 -7.64 -6.11 -3.57
N VAL A 54 -7.48 -5.72 -2.31
CA VAL A 54 -7.42 -6.64 -1.16
C VAL A 54 -8.77 -7.29 -0.88
N MET A 55 -8.74 -8.61 -0.75
CA MET A 55 -9.89 -9.44 -0.38
C MET A 55 -9.51 -10.50 0.64
N VAL A 56 -10.47 -10.87 1.50
CA VAL A 56 -10.37 -12.02 2.40
C VAL A 56 -11.37 -13.10 2.01
N TYR A 57 -10.89 -14.34 2.01
CA TYR A 57 -11.68 -15.55 1.93
C TYR A 57 -11.59 -16.31 3.24
N ALA A 58 -12.69 -16.96 3.64
CA ALA A 58 -12.62 -17.94 4.71
C ALA A 58 -12.24 -19.32 4.14
N ARG A 59 -11.49 -20.11 4.91
CA ARG A 59 -11.02 -21.45 4.54
C ARG A 59 -11.85 -22.58 5.16
N ASN A 60 -12.76 -22.23 6.05
CA ASN A 60 -13.71 -23.14 6.68
C ASN A 60 -15.02 -22.42 7.02
N SER A 61 -16.08 -23.18 7.29
CA SER A 61 -17.42 -22.66 7.54
C SER A 61 -17.53 -21.79 8.82
N ARG A 62 -16.75 -22.12 9.87
CA ARG A 62 -16.70 -21.34 11.11
C ARG A 62 -16.14 -19.94 10.87
N ALA A 63 -15.03 -19.86 10.15
CA ALA A 63 -14.42 -18.60 9.75
C ALA A 63 -15.35 -17.80 8.83
N ALA A 64 -16.04 -18.47 7.89
CA ALA A 64 -17.01 -17.82 7.01
C ALA A 64 -18.16 -17.18 7.80
N ALA A 65 -18.72 -17.89 8.78
CA ALA A 65 -19.77 -17.35 9.64
C ALA A 65 -19.29 -16.15 10.48
N ALA A 66 -18.07 -16.22 11.04
CA ALA A 66 -17.50 -15.14 11.83
C ALA A 66 -17.22 -13.87 10.98
N LEU A 67 -16.62 -14.03 9.80
CA LEU A 67 -16.36 -12.90 8.88
C LEU A 67 -17.67 -12.32 8.32
N SER A 68 -18.67 -13.16 7.99
CA SER A 68 -19.99 -12.67 7.55
C SER A 68 -20.68 -11.84 8.64
N ARG A 69 -20.53 -12.23 9.89
CA ARG A 69 -21.02 -11.45 11.05
C ARG A 69 -20.25 -10.11 11.15
N ALA A 70 -18.93 -10.13 11.00
CA ALA A 70 -18.12 -8.91 10.99
C ALA A 70 -18.54 -7.94 9.86
N VAL A 71 -18.92 -8.44 8.68
CA VAL A 71 -19.51 -7.63 7.61
C VAL A 71 -20.85 -7.01 8.04
N THR A 72 -21.72 -7.78 8.64
CA THR A 72 -23.07 -7.32 9.07
C THR A 72 -22.96 -6.28 10.22
N GLU A 73 -21.99 -6.45 11.11
CA GLU A 73 -21.71 -5.56 12.24
C GLU A 73 -20.84 -4.35 11.87
N ASN A 74 -20.52 -4.15 10.58
CA ASN A 74 -19.61 -3.11 10.06
C ASN A 74 -18.20 -3.14 10.69
N LYS A 75 -17.76 -4.29 11.18
CA LYS A 75 -16.40 -4.51 11.71
C LYS A 75 -15.39 -4.87 10.60
N LEU A 76 -15.87 -5.14 9.38
CA LEU A 76 -15.04 -5.33 8.20
C LEU A 76 -14.98 -4.02 7.42
N VAL A 77 -13.93 -3.26 7.66
CA VAL A 77 -13.72 -1.91 7.08
C VAL A 77 -12.99 -2.01 5.75
N LYS A 78 -13.55 -1.38 4.73
CA LYS A 78 -13.04 -1.38 3.36
C LYS A 78 -12.60 0.03 2.96
N ARG A 79 -11.34 0.17 2.53
CA ARG A 79 -10.84 1.42 1.97
C ARG A 79 -10.42 1.23 0.53
N TYR A 80 -10.64 2.27 -0.25
CA TYR A 80 -10.35 2.28 -1.68
C TYR A 80 -9.58 3.55 -2.04
N ILE A 81 -8.88 3.48 -3.16
CA ILE A 81 -8.42 4.64 -3.90
C ILE A 81 -9.14 4.65 -5.24
N ALA A 82 -9.61 5.82 -5.66
CA ALA A 82 -10.14 6.06 -7.00
C ALA A 82 -9.47 7.28 -7.63
N VAL A 83 -9.47 7.32 -8.97
CA VAL A 83 -9.08 8.51 -9.71
C VAL A 83 -10.29 9.00 -10.51
N LEU A 84 -10.71 10.23 -10.24
CA LEU A 84 -11.87 10.91 -10.81
C LEU A 84 -11.45 11.77 -12.00
N GLU A 85 -12.34 11.92 -12.98
CA GLU A 85 -12.24 12.97 -13.99
C GLU A 85 -12.86 14.27 -13.44
N GLY A 86 -12.04 15.30 -13.26
CA GLY A 86 -12.39 16.56 -12.61
C GLY A 86 -12.02 16.59 -11.14
N ALA A 87 -12.39 17.68 -10.47
CA ALA A 87 -12.16 17.91 -9.05
C ALA A 87 -13.50 18.00 -8.31
N PRO A 88 -13.67 17.32 -7.16
CA PRO A 88 -14.83 17.52 -6.31
C PRO A 88 -14.84 18.95 -5.72
N GLU A 89 -16.02 19.44 -5.37
CA GLU A 89 -16.18 20.78 -4.78
C GLU A 89 -15.55 20.91 -3.39
N ARG A 90 -15.41 19.80 -2.68
CA ARG A 90 -14.82 19.72 -1.34
C ARG A 90 -13.70 18.69 -1.33
N ASP A 91 -12.65 18.99 -0.60
CA ASP A 91 -11.54 18.06 -0.41
C ASP A 91 -11.92 16.84 0.44
N GLU A 92 -12.91 16.97 1.31
CA GLU A 92 -13.49 15.89 2.12
C GLU A 92 -15.01 16.01 2.16
N ASP A 93 -15.72 14.89 2.01
CA ASP A 93 -17.17 14.85 2.17
C ASP A 93 -17.67 13.43 2.45
N THR A 94 -18.94 13.33 2.87
CA THR A 94 -19.70 12.09 3.03
C THR A 94 -20.85 12.07 2.05
N LEU A 95 -20.83 11.08 1.14
CA LEU A 95 -21.88 10.93 0.14
C LEU A 95 -22.93 9.95 0.62
N VAL A 96 -24.16 10.41 0.75
CA VAL A 96 -25.34 9.59 1.11
C VAL A 96 -26.35 9.66 -0.03
N ASP A 97 -26.68 8.51 -0.61
CA ASP A 97 -27.60 8.41 -1.75
C ASP A 97 -28.50 7.18 -1.61
N LEU A 98 -29.65 7.21 -2.26
CA LEU A 98 -30.46 6.02 -2.52
C LEU A 98 -30.04 5.39 -3.83
N LEU A 99 -29.55 4.14 -3.80
CA LEU A 99 -29.11 3.41 -4.99
C LEU A 99 -30.11 2.34 -5.37
N PHE A 100 -30.50 2.32 -6.65
CA PHE A 100 -31.29 1.28 -7.27
C PHE A 100 -30.43 0.50 -8.29
N LYS A 101 -30.41 -0.82 -8.16
CA LYS A 101 -29.74 -1.71 -9.13
C LYS A 101 -30.73 -2.18 -10.20
N ASP A 102 -30.50 -1.78 -11.44
CA ASP A 102 -31.20 -2.36 -12.59
C ASP A 102 -30.45 -3.63 -13.04
N ALA A 103 -31.06 -4.79 -12.77
CA ALA A 103 -30.48 -6.08 -13.13
C ALA A 103 -30.42 -6.30 -14.65
N ARG A 104 -31.37 -5.72 -15.41
CA ARG A 104 -31.43 -5.85 -16.89
C ARG A 104 -30.30 -5.12 -17.57
N GLN A 105 -29.97 -3.90 -17.09
CA GLN A 105 -28.85 -3.12 -17.59
C GLN A 105 -27.52 -3.49 -16.91
N GLY A 106 -27.57 -4.27 -15.82
CA GLY A 106 -26.42 -4.55 -14.97
C GLY A 106 -25.74 -3.28 -14.42
N LYS A 107 -26.53 -2.23 -14.15
CA LYS A 107 -26.09 -0.88 -13.77
C LYS A 107 -26.84 -0.40 -12.53
N SER A 108 -26.18 0.41 -11.68
CA SER A 108 -26.81 1.09 -10.55
C SER A 108 -27.05 2.56 -10.88
N PHE A 109 -28.08 3.13 -10.26
CA PHE A 109 -28.48 4.52 -10.43
C PHE A 109 -28.76 5.16 -9.08
N VAL A 110 -28.42 6.44 -8.92
CA VAL A 110 -28.92 7.27 -7.83
C VAL A 110 -30.38 7.62 -8.13
N VAL A 111 -31.25 7.42 -7.15
CA VAL A 111 -32.68 7.75 -7.26
C VAL A 111 -33.04 8.81 -6.19
N LYS A 112 -33.87 9.79 -6.57
CA LYS A 112 -34.25 10.91 -5.71
C LYS A 112 -35.35 10.55 -4.68
N ALA A 113 -36.13 9.52 -4.96
CA ALA A 113 -37.22 9.11 -4.10
C ALA A 113 -37.12 7.60 -3.76
N PRO A 114 -37.58 7.20 -2.57
CA PRO A 114 -37.66 5.78 -2.22
C PRO A 114 -38.50 4.99 -3.23
N ARG A 115 -37.97 3.85 -3.65
CA ARG A 115 -38.69 2.89 -4.54
C ARG A 115 -38.32 1.47 -4.14
N LYS A 116 -39.15 0.51 -4.50
CA LYS A 116 -38.89 -0.92 -4.22
C LYS A 116 -37.53 -1.33 -4.80
N GLY A 117 -36.66 -1.86 -3.94
CA GLY A 117 -35.31 -2.28 -4.32
C GLY A 117 -34.23 -1.19 -4.25
N ALA A 118 -34.59 0.06 -4.01
CA ALA A 118 -33.62 1.09 -3.67
C ALA A 118 -33.10 0.91 -2.23
N ARG A 119 -31.81 1.16 -2.02
CA ARG A 119 -31.16 1.03 -0.71
C ARG A 119 -30.23 2.22 -0.48
N GLU A 120 -30.15 2.67 0.75
CA GLU A 120 -29.20 3.67 1.17
C GLU A 120 -27.75 3.19 0.97
N ALA A 121 -26.93 4.12 0.54
CA ALA A 121 -25.51 3.94 0.27
C ALA A 121 -24.74 5.13 0.84
N GLU A 122 -23.77 4.86 1.71
CA GLU A 122 -22.94 5.85 2.37
C GLU A 122 -21.47 5.52 2.21
N LEU A 123 -20.68 6.53 1.80
CA LEU A 123 -19.23 6.52 1.81
C LEU A 123 -18.69 7.89 2.24
N SER A 124 -17.50 7.93 2.81
CA SER A 124 -16.73 9.15 2.97
C SER A 124 -15.51 9.13 2.04
N TYR A 125 -15.08 10.31 1.59
CA TYR A 125 -13.86 10.44 0.80
C TYR A 125 -13.02 11.63 1.26
N ALA A 126 -11.72 11.58 0.94
CA ALA A 126 -10.77 12.67 1.05
C ALA A 126 -9.91 12.75 -0.21
N VAL A 127 -9.67 13.95 -0.73
CA VAL A 127 -8.73 14.20 -1.83
C VAL A 127 -7.31 13.96 -1.34
N THR A 128 -6.55 13.16 -2.09
CA THR A 128 -5.16 12.81 -1.74
C THR A 128 -4.14 13.26 -2.78
N GLY A 129 -4.59 13.90 -3.84
CA GLY A 129 -3.72 14.48 -4.85
C GLY A 129 -4.47 14.83 -6.13
N GLN A 130 -3.86 15.72 -6.90
CA GLN A 130 -4.34 16.11 -8.22
C GLN A 130 -3.21 15.98 -9.24
N ALA A 131 -3.56 15.66 -10.47
CA ALA A 131 -2.64 15.58 -11.61
C ALA A 131 -3.31 16.10 -12.86
N THR A 132 -2.52 16.60 -13.81
CA THR A 132 -3.01 17.02 -15.12
C THR A 132 -2.74 15.92 -16.15
N TYR A 133 -3.75 15.58 -16.94
CA TYR A 133 -3.64 14.65 -18.06
C TYR A 133 -4.28 15.26 -19.33
N GLY A 134 -3.43 15.73 -20.25
CA GLY A 134 -3.85 16.63 -21.33
C GLY A 134 -4.44 17.92 -20.74
N GLU A 135 -5.62 18.30 -21.18
CA GLU A 135 -6.35 19.48 -20.67
C GLU A 135 -7.25 19.16 -19.45
N ARG A 136 -7.16 17.98 -18.87
CA ARG A 136 -8.07 17.52 -17.82
C ARG A 136 -7.37 17.45 -16.49
N THR A 137 -8.06 17.90 -15.45
CA THR A 137 -7.70 17.62 -14.07
C THR A 137 -8.18 16.21 -13.71
N LEU A 138 -7.28 15.41 -13.16
CA LEU A 138 -7.58 14.12 -12.54
C LEU A 138 -7.35 14.24 -11.04
N THR A 139 -8.29 13.75 -10.24
CA THR A 139 -8.21 13.84 -8.77
C THR A 139 -8.19 12.46 -8.17
N ARG A 140 -7.16 12.18 -7.37
CA ARG A 140 -7.07 10.95 -6.57
C ARG A 140 -7.78 11.16 -5.24
N VAL A 141 -8.69 10.25 -4.90
CA VAL A 141 -9.44 10.26 -3.65
C VAL A 141 -9.27 8.95 -2.88
N ALA A 142 -9.05 9.06 -1.57
CA ALA A 142 -9.16 7.95 -0.64
C ALA A 142 -10.61 7.84 -0.18
N ILE A 143 -11.15 6.61 -0.13
CA ILE A 143 -12.57 6.36 0.14
C ILE A 143 -12.70 5.32 1.23
N THR A 144 -13.59 5.58 2.21
CA THR A 144 -14.03 4.61 3.20
C THR A 144 -15.49 4.26 2.96
N LEU A 145 -15.78 2.97 2.74
CA LEU A 145 -17.16 2.51 2.57
C LEU A 145 -17.81 2.18 3.90
N LYS A 146 -18.96 2.79 4.20
CA LYS A 146 -19.87 2.38 5.29
C LYS A 146 -20.84 1.31 4.80
N THR A 147 -21.29 1.39 3.56
CA THR A 147 -22.16 0.40 2.93
C THR A 147 -21.49 -0.19 1.70
N GLY A 148 -21.91 -1.37 1.24
CA GLY A 148 -21.34 -2.08 0.09
C GLY A 148 -22.36 -2.38 -1.00
N ARG A 149 -22.95 -1.36 -1.66
CA ARG A 149 -23.93 -1.54 -2.74
C ARG A 149 -23.22 -1.79 -4.07
N SER A 150 -23.93 -2.46 -4.99
CA SER A 150 -23.41 -2.75 -6.35
C SER A 150 -23.01 -1.45 -7.05
N HIS A 151 -21.77 -1.37 -7.55
CA HIS A 151 -21.18 -0.20 -8.22
C HIS A 151 -21.24 1.10 -7.39
N GLN A 152 -21.31 1.03 -6.07
CA GLN A 152 -21.60 2.18 -5.20
C GLN A 152 -20.69 3.38 -5.49
N ILE A 153 -19.37 3.23 -5.37
CA ILE A 153 -18.39 4.30 -5.58
C ILE A 153 -18.57 4.89 -6.99
N ARG A 154 -18.65 4.03 -8.00
CA ARG A 154 -18.73 4.39 -9.41
C ARG A 154 -19.96 5.26 -9.70
N VAL A 155 -21.12 4.88 -9.19
CA VAL A 155 -22.37 5.60 -9.44
C VAL A 155 -22.50 6.88 -8.62
N GLN A 156 -22.04 6.90 -7.37
CA GLN A 156 -22.12 8.09 -6.52
C GLN A 156 -21.25 9.23 -7.05
N PHE A 157 -20.02 8.96 -7.49
CA PHE A 157 -19.19 9.98 -8.12
C PHE A 157 -19.70 10.37 -9.51
N SER A 158 -20.09 9.41 -10.36
CA SER A 158 -20.63 9.71 -11.69
C SER A 158 -21.89 10.57 -11.64
N SER A 159 -22.79 10.36 -10.66
CA SER A 159 -24.01 11.17 -10.51
C SER A 159 -23.74 12.64 -10.17
N ARG A 160 -22.52 12.96 -9.73
CA ARG A 160 -22.01 14.30 -9.44
C ARG A 160 -21.14 14.87 -10.56
N GLY A 161 -21.15 14.23 -11.75
CA GLY A 161 -20.35 14.67 -12.89
C GLY A 161 -18.86 14.33 -12.80
N LEU A 162 -18.47 13.46 -11.85
CA LEU A 162 -17.10 13.06 -11.56
C LEU A 162 -16.89 11.54 -11.81
N PRO A 163 -17.03 11.05 -13.04
CA PRO A 163 -16.85 9.62 -13.32
C PRO A 163 -15.41 9.21 -13.01
N LEU A 164 -15.21 7.95 -12.63
CA LEU A 164 -13.88 7.39 -12.46
C LEU A 164 -13.21 7.23 -13.81
N VAL A 165 -11.92 7.57 -13.91
CA VAL A 165 -11.11 7.35 -15.12
C VAL A 165 -11.27 5.90 -15.59
N GLY A 166 -11.49 5.70 -16.90
CA GLY A 166 -11.68 4.37 -17.50
C GLY A 166 -13.08 3.76 -17.30
N ASP A 167 -13.97 4.39 -16.54
CA ASP A 167 -15.31 3.86 -16.32
C ASP A 167 -16.32 4.29 -17.41
N GLY A 168 -16.15 3.75 -18.62
CA GLY A 168 -17.03 4.04 -19.74
C GLY A 168 -18.50 3.71 -19.46
N LYS A 169 -18.80 2.75 -18.57
CA LYS A 169 -20.18 2.42 -18.16
C LYS A 169 -20.86 3.58 -17.43
N TYR A 170 -20.09 4.40 -16.75
CA TYR A 170 -20.56 5.53 -15.98
C TYR A 170 -20.11 6.89 -16.53
N GLY A 171 -19.70 6.94 -17.82
CA GLY A 171 -19.53 8.20 -18.55
C GLY A 171 -18.12 8.78 -18.56
N ALA A 172 -17.12 8.00 -18.19
CA ALA A 172 -15.73 8.42 -18.30
C ALA A 172 -15.33 8.70 -19.75
N ARG A 173 -14.55 9.75 -19.96
CA ARG A 173 -14.00 10.17 -21.25
C ARG A 173 -12.54 9.77 -21.41
N VAL A 174 -11.78 9.77 -20.33
CA VAL A 174 -10.39 9.29 -20.29
C VAL A 174 -10.39 7.76 -20.36
N LYS A 175 -9.66 7.20 -21.32
CA LYS A 175 -9.58 5.75 -21.50
C LYS A 175 -8.56 5.14 -20.54
N ALA A 176 -8.92 4.02 -19.93
CA ALA A 176 -8.05 3.15 -19.16
C ALA A 176 -8.52 1.68 -19.31
N PRO A 177 -7.69 0.68 -19.05
CA PRO A 177 -8.06 -0.74 -19.17
C PRO A 177 -9.23 -1.15 -18.29
N SER A 178 -9.46 -0.45 -17.18
CA SER A 178 -10.54 -0.67 -16.22
C SER A 178 -10.85 0.64 -15.49
N PRO A 179 -12.00 0.74 -14.80
CA PRO A 179 -12.26 1.85 -13.90
C PRO A 179 -11.12 2.01 -12.88
N ALA A 180 -10.63 3.22 -12.73
CA ALA A 180 -9.56 3.56 -11.78
C ALA A 180 -10.10 3.50 -10.34
N LEU A 181 -10.32 2.29 -9.87
CA LEU A 181 -10.82 1.93 -8.54
C LEU A 181 -10.08 0.71 -8.02
N PHE A 182 -9.49 0.83 -6.84
CA PHE A 182 -8.75 -0.24 -6.22
C PHE A 182 -9.05 -0.33 -4.72
N ALA A 183 -9.33 -1.54 -4.22
CA ALA A 183 -9.51 -1.80 -2.79
C ALA A 183 -8.13 -1.87 -2.13
N THR A 184 -7.69 -0.76 -1.54
CA THR A 184 -6.34 -0.61 -1.02
C THR A 184 -6.13 -1.24 0.33
N CYS A 185 -7.17 -1.26 1.19
CA CYS A 185 -7.01 -1.70 2.57
C CYS A 185 -8.27 -2.40 3.07
N LEU A 186 -8.07 -3.45 3.83
CA LEU A 186 -9.14 -4.24 4.47
C LEU A 186 -8.76 -4.49 5.93
N THR A 187 -9.60 -4.02 6.86
CA THR A 187 -9.44 -4.23 8.30
C THR A 187 -10.58 -5.09 8.81
N PHE A 188 -10.30 -6.12 9.60
CA PHE A 188 -11.32 -7.03 10.15
C PHE A 188 -10.79 -7.80 11.37
N PRO A 189 -11.67 -8.27 12.28
CA PRO A 189 -11.28 -9.15 13.38
C PRO A 189 -10.98 -10.56 12.86
N HIS A 190 -9.86 -11.14 13.29
CA HIS A 190 -9.50 -12.51 12.96
C HIS A 190 -10.56 -13.50 13.50
N PRO A 191 -11.06 -14.47 12.69
CA PRO A 191 -12.19 -15.32 13.07
C PRO A 191 -11.92 -16.28 14.23
N ALA A 192 -10.65 -16.56 14.57
CA ALA A 192 -10.30 -17.47 15.65
C ALA A 192 -10.18 -16.78 17.02
N ASP A 193 -9.56 -15.62 17.07
CA ASP A 193 -9.15 -14.94 18.32
C ASP A 193 -9.67 -13.51 18.44
N GLY A 194 -10.29 -12.95 17.39
CA GLY A 194 -10.87 -11.61 17.40
C GLY A 194 -9.85 -10.47 17.31
N ARG A 195 -8.55 -10.74 17.23
CA ARG A 195 -7.54 -9.67 17.04
C ARG A 195 -7.79 -8.94 15.74
N GLU A 196 -7.64 -7.63 15.76
CA GLU A 196 -7.80 -6.82 14.56
C GLU A 196 -6.61 -7.02 13.62
N LEU A 197 -6.89 -7.30 12.35
CA LEU A 197 -5.91 -7.43 11.29
C LEU A 197 -6.21 -6.40 10.20
N THR A 198 -5.17 -5.78 9.68
CA THR A 198 -5.25 -4.86 8.54
C THR A 198 -4.24 -5.27 7.47
N PHE A 199 -4.75 -5.51 6.27
CA PHE A 199 -3.94 -5.83 5.10
C PHE A 199 -4.14 -4.77 4.03
N ALA A 200 -3.05 -4.40 3.36
CA ALA A 200 -3.07 -3.36 2.35
C ALA A 200 -2.26 -3.73 1.10
N ALA A 201 -2.62 -3.09 -0.02
CA ALA A 201 -1.89 -3.15 -1.28
C ALA A 201 -2.01 -1.81 -2.02
N LYS A 202 -0.95 -1.44 -2.75
CA LYS A 202 -0.94 -0.23 -3.59
C LYS A 202 -1.41 -0.59 -5.00
N PRO A 203 -2.28 0.24 -5.64
CA PRO A 203 -2.57 0.09 -7.07
C PRO A 203 -1.33 0.44 -7.88
N GLN A 204 -1.23 -0.11 -9.10
CA GLN A 204 -0.15 0.15 -10.05
C GLN A 204 -0.73 0.48 -11.43
N GLY A 205 0.07 1.15 -12.25
CA GLY A 205 -0.29 1.50 -13.61
C GLY A 205 -1.17 2.75 -13.72
N PHE A 206 -1.40 3.15 -14.98
CA PHE A 206 -2.24 4.32 -15.27
C PHE A 206 -3.68 4.12 -14.79
N PRO A 207 -4.31 5.15 -14.17
CA PRO A 207 -3.82 6.50 -13.91
C PRO A 207 -3.17 6.70 -12.52
N PHE A 208 -2.99 5.64 -11.73
CA PHE A 208 -2.47 5.76 -10.35
C PHE A 208 -1.03 6.27 -10.30
N ASP A 209 -0.22 5.91 -11.30
CA ASP A 209 1.21 6.31 -11.40
C ASP A 209 1.40 7.81 -11.73
N LEU A 210 0.32 8.54 -12.06
CA LEU A 210 0.37 10.00 -12.24
C LEU A 210 0.56 10.76 -10.92
N PHE A 211 0.36 10.09 -9.80
CA PHE A 211 0.43 10.70 -8.47
C PHE A 211 1.71 10.27 -7.77
N ALA A 212 2.40 11.23 -7.15
CA ALA A 212 3.64 10.94 -6.43
C ALA A 212 3.44 9.78 -5.44
N PRO A 213 4.38 8.81 -5.39
CA PRO A 213 4.33 7.72 -4.44
C PRO A 213 4.43 8.26 -3.01
N THR A 214 3.59 7.76 -2.12
CA THR A 214 3.72 7.95 -0.67
C THR A 214 4.52 6.77 -0.13
N GLU A 215 5.67 7.07 0.45
CA GLU A 215 6.47 6.08 1.17
C GLU A 215 5.94 5.97 2.60
N ILE A 216 5.50 4.79 2.98
CA ILE A 216 5.07 4.46 4.34
C ILE A 216 5.94 3.31 4.78
N GLU A 217 6.78 3.54 5.78
CA GLU A 217 7.67 2.52 6.32
C GLU A 217 7.55 2.45 7.85
N ARG A 218 7.70 1.25 8.39
CA ARG A 218 7.94 1.07 9.83
C ARG A 218 9.36 0.59 10.07
N LYS A 219 9.95 1.16 11.11
CA LYS A 219 11.32 0.87 11.55
C LYS A 219 11.33 0.25 12.91
N TYR A 220 12.13 -0.79 13.05
CA TYR A 220 12.32 -1.50 14.31
C TYR A 220 13.81 -1.60 14.63
N LEU A 221 14.16 -1.34 15.86
CA LEU A 221 15.47 -1.72 16.39
C LEU A 221 15.41 -3.21 16.72
N ILE A 222 16.37 -3.95 16.20
CA ILE A 222 16.48 -5.39 16.40
C ILE A 222 17.85 -5.73 16.98
N ARG A 223 17.97 -6.86 17.68
CA ARG A 223 19.30 -7.39 18.02
C ARG A 223 20.05 -7.75 16.75
N MET A 224 21.39 -7.69 16.80
CA MET A 224 22.22 -8.06 15.65
C MET A 224 21.83 -9.48 15.20
N PRO A 225 21.35 -9.65 13.97
CA PRO A 225 20.97 -10.96 13.45
C PRO A 225 22.20 -11.78 13.04
N ASP A 226 22.03 -13.09 12.92
CA ASP A 226 23.01 -13.93 12.24
C ASP A 226 23.00 -13.61 10.73
N THR A 227 23.93 -12.74 10.33
CA THR A 227 24.04 -12.29 8.93
C THR A 227 24.38 -13.42 7.95
N ALA A 228 25.09 -14.46 8.43
CA ALA A 228 25.40 -15.64 7.62
C ALA A 228 24.14 -16.50 7.40
N ALA A 229 23.25 -16.58 8.38
CA ALA A 229 21.96 -17.24 8.23
C ALA A 229 21.04 -16.44 7.27
N LEU A 230 20.98 -15.11 7.40
CA LEU A 230 20.21 -14.27 6.48
C LEU A 230 20.66 -14.44 5.02
N ALA A 231 21.97 -14.44 4.77
CA ALA A 231 22.54 -14.61 3.44
C ALA A 231 22.19 -15.95 2.77
N ARG A 232 21.88 -16.98 3.56
CA ARG A 232 21.47 -18.31 3.06
C ARG A 232 19.96 -18.45 2.87
N MET A 233 19.16 -17.45 3.25
CA MET A 233 17.70 -17.50 3.07
C MET A 233 17.34 -17.46 1.58
N PRO A 234 16.30 -18.21 1.15
CA PRO A 234 15.82 -18.15 -0.22
C PRO A 234 15.50 -16.72 -0.63
N ASP A 235 15.91 -16.34 -1.84
CA ASP A 235 15.65 -15.04 -2.45
C ASP A 235 16.15 -13.83 -1.63
N CYS A 236 17.05 -14.04 -0.66
CA CYS A 236 17.69 -12.94 0.05
C CYS A 236 18.64 -12.22 -0.89
N ARG A 237 18.45 -10.90 -1.02
CA ARG A 237 19.36 -10.01 -1.76
C ARG A 237 20.23 -9.25 -0.76
N ILE A 238 21.50 -9.11 -1.07
CA ILE A 238 22.46 -8.40 -0.22
C ILE A 238 22.96 -7.19 -0.96
N LEU A 239 22.72 -6.01 -0.39
CA LEU A 239 23.09 -4.72 -0.95
C LEU A 239 24.14 -4.06 -0.04
N SER A 240 25.31 -3.72 -0.59
CA SER A 240 26.25 -2.84 0.08
C SER A 240 25.95 -1.40 -0.34
N MET A 241 25.76 -0.52 0.62
CA MET A 241 25.31 0.85 0.39
C MET A 241 26.23 1.86 1.08
N GLU A 242 26.61 2.89 0.34
CA GLU A 242 27.25 4.08 0.86
C GLU A 242 26.42 5.29 0.47
N GLN A 243 25.98 6.08 1.43
CA GLN A 243 25.07 7.19 1.25
C GLN A 243 25.67 8.48 1.83
N THR A 244 25.75 9.51 1.00
CA THR A 244 26.22 10.84 1.36
C THR A 244 25.09 11.86 1.28
N TYR A 245 24.90 12.63 2.33
CA TYR A 245 23.97 13.75 2.34
C TYR A 245 24.65 14.99 1.76
N LEU A 246 23.89 15.71 0.94
CA LEU A 246 24.34 16.94 0.30
C LEU A 246 23.74 18.15 1.01
N THR A 247 24.34 19.29 0.83
CA THR A 247 23.76 20.58 1.25
C THR A 247 22.44 20.79 0.48
N ALA A 248 21.34 21.05 1.20
CA ALA A 248 20.00 21.20 0.65
C ALA A 248 19.30 22.41 1.26
N GLU A 249 18.24 22.88 0.60
CA GLU A 249 17.42 23.97 1.11
C GLU A 249 16.63 23.56 2.38
N GLN A 250 16.13 24.55 3.11
CA GLN A 250 15.40 24.30 4.35
C GLN A 250 14.09 23.52 4.04
N GLY A 251 13.92 22.38 4.70
CA GLY A 251 12.76 21.51 4.50
C GLY A 251 12.99 20.39 3.47
N GLU A 252 14.12 20.38 2.79
CA GLU A 252 14.52 19.34 1.86
C GLU A 252 15.63 18.45 2.43
N THR A 253 15.70 17.24 1.93
CA THR A 253 16.84 16.34 2.12
C THR A 253 17.30 15.87 0.76
N HIS A 254 18.56 16.18 0.44
CA HIS A 254 19.22 15.77 -0.79
C HIS A 254 20.33 14.77 -0.45
N ARG A 255 20.33 13.62 -1.10
CA ARG A 255 21.32 12.57 -0.87
C ARG A 255 21.71 11.89 -2.18
N VAL A 256 22.91 11.40 -2.23
CA VAL A 256 23.38 10.45 -3.25
C VAL A 256 23.83 9.18 -2.58
N ARG A 257 23.66 8.04 -3.26
CA ARG A 257 24.11 6.75 -2.75
C ARG A 257 24.66 5.86 -3.84
N THR A 258 25.67 5.08 -3.47
CA THR A 258 26.12 3.92 -4.24
C THR A 258 25.38 2.70 -3.70
N VAL A 259 24.86 1.86 -4.57
CA VAL A 259 24.26 0.56 -4.25
C VAL A 259 24.97 -0.51 -5.04
N ARG A 260 25.56 -1.49 -4.34
CA ARG A 260 26.23 -2.65 -4.94
C ARG A 260 25.46 -3.92 -4.65
N GLU A 261 25.15 -4.68 -5.72
CA GLU A 261 24.55 -6.00 -5.65
C GLU A 261 25.40 -6.96 -6.51
N GLY A 262 26.22 -7.76 -5.88
CA GLY A 262 27.24 -8.54 -6.59
C GLY A 262 28.19 -7.63 -7.37
N GLU A 263 28.29 -7.82 -8.68
CA GLU A 263 29.13 -7.01 -9.56
C GLU A 263 28.45 -5.73 -10.04
N ARG A 264 27.13 -5.62 -9.91
CA ARG A 264 26.37 -4.44 -10.34
C ARG A 264 26.57 -3.30 -9.35
N VAL A 265 26.88 -2.12 -9.88
CA VAL A 265 26.94 -0.85 -9.12
C VAL A 265 25.96 0.10 -9.75
N ALA A 266 25.08 0.68 -8.92
CA ALA A 266 24.16 1.75 -9.30
C ALA A 266 24.44 3.00 -8.46
N TYR A 267 24.33 4.16 -9.09
CA TYR A 267 24.41 5.47 -8.43
C TYR A 267 23.03 6.09 -8.42
N ILE A 268 22.54 6.47 -7.26
CA ILE A 268 21.16 6.93 -7.08
C ILE A 268 21.17 8.31 -6.44
N GLU A 269 20.44 9.25 -7.04
CA GLU A 269 20.16 10.57 -6.47
C GLU A 269 18.74 10.57 -5.90
N THR A 270 18.58 11.09 -4.70
CA THR A 270 17.28 11.20 -4.02
C THR A 270 17.11 12.62 -3.49
N VAL A 271 16.02 13.28 -3.88
CA VAL A 271 15.57 14.55 -3.30
C VAL A 271 14.23 14.33 -2.62
N LYS A 272 14.15 14.63 -1.33
CA LYS A 272 12.95 14.44 -0.52
C LYS A 272 12.51 15.80 0.04
N ALA A 273 11.36 16.28 -0.44
CA ALA A 273 10.72 17.49 0.04
C ALA A 273 9.57 17.16 0.98
N ARG A 274 9.57 17.74 2.18
CA ARG A 274 8.54 17.47 3.19
C ARG A 274 7.29 18.31 2.90
N VAL A 275 6.15 17.66 2.75
CA VAL A 275 4.84 18.32 2.54
C VAL A 275 4.15 18.58 3.88
N ASN A 276 4.20 17.60 4.82
CA ASN A 276 3.68 17.72 6.19
C ASN A 276 4.42 16.75 7.14
N ALA A 277 3.92 16.59 8.37
CA ALA A 277 4.57 15.74 9.38
C ALA A 277 4.73 14.27 8.95
N LEU A 278 3.80 13.75 8.14
CA LEU A 278 3.71 12.33 7.74
C LEU A 278 3.99 12.11 6.24
N THR A 279 3.88 13.16 5.40
CA THR A 279 3.96 13.04 3.95
C THR A 279 5.19 13.78 3.41
N ALA A 280 5.98 13.10 2.60
CA ALA A 280 7.05 13.70 1.82
C ALA A 280 6.91 13.28 0.34
N VAL A 281 7.26 14.18 -0.56
CA VAL A 281 7.44 13.84 -1.99
C VAL A 281 8.89 13.46 -2.17
N GLU A 282 9.12 12.25 -2.64
CA GLU A 282 10.45 11.75 -2.94
C GLU A 282 10.63 11.60 -4.45
N ARG A 283 11.71 12.16 -4.97
CA ARG A 283 12.18 11.95 -6.35
C ARG A 283 13.48 11.19 -6.26
N GLU A 284 13.45 9.96 -6.75
CA GLU A 284 14.61 9.10 -6.78
C GLU A 284 14.85 8.60 -8.20
N GLY A 285 16.12 8.57 -8.61
CA GLY A 285 16.51 8.09 -9.93
C GLY A 285 17.97 7.65 -9.99
N GLU A 286 18.24 6.69 -10.87
CA GLU A 286 19.61 6.28 -11.20
C GLU A 286 20.29 7.38 -12.03
N ILE A 287 21.54 7.69 -11.68
CA ILE A 287 22.36 8.72 -12.32
C ILE A 287 23.68 8.12 -12.82
N SER A 288 24.39 8.84 -13.68
CA SER A 288 25.72 8.41 -14.14
C SER A 288 26.80 8.54 -13.04
N ALA A 289 27.87 7.78 -13.18
CA ALA A 289 29.03 7.87 -12.27
C ALA A 289 29.64 9.27 -12.23
N GLU A 290 29.70 9.96 -13.39
CA GLU A 290 30.22 11.33 -13.50
C GLU A 290 29.33 12.29 -12.73
N ARG A 291 27.99 12.19 -12.84
CA ARG A 291 27.05 13.02 -12.08
C ARG A 291 27.17 12.76 -10.59
N TYR A 292 27.29 11.48 -10.20
CA TYR A 292 27.49 11.09 -8.80
C TYR A 292 28.77 11.74 -8.23
N ALA A 293 29.90 11.66 -8.94
CA ALA A 293 31.16 12.27 -8.51
C ALA A 293 31.06 13.80 -8.40
N ALA A 294 30.35 14.44 -9.33
CA ALA A 294 30.11 15.89 -9.26
C ALA A 294 29.26 16.27 -8.04
N LEU A 295 28.20 15.51 -7.72
CA LEU A 295 27.33 15.77 -6.59
C LEU A 295 28.05 15.56 -5.25
N LEU A 296 28.99 14.63 -5.13
CA LEU A 296 29.77 14.41 -3.91
C LEU A 296 30.57 15.66 -3.50
N THR A 297 30.90 16.57 -4.41
CA THR A 297 31.56 17.87 -4.06
C THR A 297 30.65 18.79 -3.24
N LEU A 298 29.35 18.53 -3.22
CA LEU A 298 28.33 19.25 -2.45
C LEU A 298 27.99 18.57 -1.12
N ALA A 299 28.82 17.61 -0.67
CA ALA A 299 28.57 16.88 0.58
C ALA A 299 28.42 17.85 1.77
N ASP A 300 27.43 17.59 2.62
CA ASP A 300 27.19 18.36 3.85
C ASP A 300 28.32 18.05 4.86
N PRO A 301 29.19 19.02 5.20
CA PRO A 301 30.32 18.77 6.10
C PRO A 301 29.90 18.44 7.54
N ALA A 302 28.64 18.68 7.91
CA ALA A 302 28.12 18.36 9.24
C ALA A 302 27.58 16.91 9.33
N ARG A 303 27.76 16.11 8.28
CA ARG A 303 27.25 14.72 8.23
C ARG A 303 28.31 13.77 7.70
N HIS A 304 28.45 12.65 8.38
CA HIS A 304 29.30 11.56 7.91
C HIS A 304 28.53 10.67 6.90
N PRO A 305 29.23 10.08 5.94
CA PRO A 305 28.63 9.07 5.07
C PRO A 305 28.05 7.91 5.88
N ILE A 306 26.88 7.43 5.50
CA ILE A 306 26.26 6.22 6.06
C ILE A 306 26.67 5.03 5.20
N ILE A 307 27.45 4.15 5.81
CA ILE A 307 27.83 2.86 5.22
C ILE A 307 26.96 1.79 5.89
N LYS A 308 26.34 0.92 5.10
CA LYS A 308 25.54 -0.19 5.61
C LYS A 308 25.49 -1.36 4.64
N THR A 309 25.28 -2.55 5.18
CA THR A 309 24.87 -3.73 4.41
C THR A 309 23.38 -3.96 4.66
N ARG A 310 22.60 -4.03 3.59
CA ARG A 310 21.16 -4.31 3.63
C ARG A 310 20.88 -5.73 3.18
N TYR A 311 20.23 -6.51 4.02
CA TYR A 311 19.68 -7.82 3.70
C TYR A 311 18.20 -7.67 3.39
N CYS A 312 17.81 -7.91 2.13
CA CYS A 312 16.41 -7.87 1.70
C CYS A 312 15.85 -9.29 1.73
N VAL A 313 15.11 -9.63 2.77
CA VAL A 313 14.54 -10.97 2.97
C VAL A 313 13.04 -10.96 2.69
N PRO A 314 12.54 -11.77 1.75
CA PRO A 314 11.10 -11.90 1.51
C PRO A 314 10.38 -12.48 2.73
N VAL A 315 9.31 -11.79 3.18
CA VAL A 315 8.47 -12.21 4.31
C VAL A 315 7.00 -12.07 3.89
N GLY A 316 6.39 -13.18 3.49
CA GLY A 316 5.05 -13.15 2.92
C GLY A 316 4.99 -12.31 1.64
N ALA A 317 4.16 -11.28 1.66
CA ALA A 317 4.00 -10.36 0.54
C ALA A 317 4.89 -9.11 0.62
N ARG A 318 5.73 -9.00 1.64
CA ARG A 318 6.62 -7.87 1.93
C ARG A 318 8.08 -8.29 1.87
N VAL A 319 8.94 -7.30 1.87
CA VAL A 319 10.37 -7.49 2.04
C VAL A 319 10.76 -6.90 3.40
N ALA A 320 11.44 -7.68 4.21
CA ALA A 320 12.11 -7.20 5.40
C ALA A 320 13.50 -6.69 4.98
N GLU A 321 13.73 -5.39 5.10
CA GLU A 321 15.00 -4.75 4.83
C GLU A 321 15.78 -4.60 6.14
N ILE A 322 16.83 -5.38 6.30
CA ILE A 322 17.63 -5.44 7.53
C ILE A 322 18.93 -4.69 7.27
N ASP A 323 19.07 -3.52 7.86
CA ASP A 323 20.22 -2.64 7.73
C ASP A 323 21.21 -2.88 8.87
N VAL A 324 22.39 -3.42 8.52
CA VAL A 324 23.52 -3.62 9.42
C VAL A 324 24.54 -2.52 9.19
N TYR A 325 24.89 -1.82 10.25
CA TYR A 325 25.81 -0.70 10.24
C TYR A 325 27.15 -1.04 10.91
N PRO A 326 28.31 -0.63 10.37
CA PRO A 326 29.61 -0.93 10.96
C PRO A 326 29.83 -0.36 12.37
N PHE A 327 29.10 0.70 12.71
CA PHE A 327 29.22 1.36 14.02
C PHE A 327 28.43 0.68 15.14
N TRP A 328 27.59 -0.33 14.85
CA TRP A 328 26.90 -1.14 15.83
C TRP A 328 27.33 -2.61 15.74
N GLN A 329 27.57 -3.23 16.91
CA GLN A 329 27.94 -4.66 17.02
C GLN A 329 26.82 -5.51 17.59
N ASP A 330 25.83 -4.89 18.25
CA ASP A 330 24.81 -5.55 19.05
C ASP A 330 23.41 -5.40 18.48
N ARG A 331 23.23 -4.52 17.51
CA ARG A 331 21.92 -4.15 16.95
C ARG A 331 21.95 -3.85 15.45
N ALA A 332 20.76 -3.93 14.83
CA ALA A 332 20.52 -3.54 13.46
C ALA A 332 19.15 -2.84 13.36
N ILE A 333 18.83 -2.28 12.20
CA ILE A 333 17.51 -1.72 11.91
C ILE A 333 16.78 -2.63 10.92
N LEU A 334 15.53 -2.95 11.24
CA LEU A 334 14.58 -3.56 10.33
C LEU A 334 13.66 -2.47 9.79
N GLU A 335 13.57 -2.35 8.47
CA GLU A 335 12.62 -1.50 7.75
C GLU A 335 11.63 -2.40 7.00
N ILE A 336 10.32 -2.07 7.08
CA ILE A 336 9.26 -2.76 6.32
C ILE A 336 8.40 -1.69 5.66
N GLU A 337 8.38 -1.69 4.32
CA GLU A 337 7.51 -0.80 3.56
C GLU A 337 6.06 -1.30 3.58
N LEU A 338 5.13 -0.38 3.84
CA LEU A 338 3.71 -0.63 3.94
C LEU A 338 2.94 0.02 2.80
N ALA A 339 1.77 -0.50 2.50
CA ALA A 339 0.85 0.11 1.56
C ALA A 339 -0.12 1.10 2.23
N ASP A 340 -0.37 0.94 3.53
CA ASP A 340 -1.21 1.82 4.37
C ASP A 340 -0.61 1.89 5.79
N GLU A 341 -0.65 3.05 6.43
CA GLU A 341 -0.11 3.28 7.78
C GLU A 341 -0.74 2.40 8.87
N ARG A 342 -1.96 1.91 8.63
CA ARG A 342 -2.73 1.04 9.54
C ARG A 342 -2.49 -0.44 9.30
N GLU A 343 -1.69 -0.78 8.29
CA GLU A 343 -1.39 -2.18 7.96
C GLU A 343 -0.76 -2.90 9.16
N THR A 344 -1.24 -4.10 9.43
CA THR A 344 -0.65 -4.96 10.45
C THR A 344 0.70 -5.47 9.99
N VAL A 345 1.76 -5.10 10.69
CA VAL A 345 3.11 -5.58 10.39
C VAL A 345 3.28 -6.99 10.92
N LEU A 346 3.57 -7.90 10.03
CA LEU A 346 3.96 -9.27 10.37
C LEU A 346 5.48 -9.31 10.50
N LEU A 347 5.95 -9.23 11.74
CA LEU A 347 7.38 -9.27 12.01
C LEU A 347 7.96 -10.66 11.72
N PRO A 348 9.16 -10.74 11.11
CA PRO A 348 9.82 -12.01 10.86
C PRO A 348 10.12 -12.75 12.18
N PRO A 349 9.67 -14.01 12.34
CA PRO A 349 9.84 -14.74 13.62
C PRO A 349 11.28 -15.10 13.94
N PHE A 350 12.19 -15.01 12.97
CA PHE A 350 13.61 -15.25 13.13
C PHE A 350 14.41 -14.02 13.62
N LEU A 351 13.74 -12.85 13.78
CA LEU A 351 14.37 -11.63 14.28
C LEU A 351 13.93 -11.34 15.72
N GLN A 352 14.87 -10.93 16.55
CA GLN A 352 14.60 -10.45 17.90
C GLN A 352 14.39 -8.95 17.87
N VAL A 353 13.13 -8.53 17.86
CA VAL A 353 12.75 -7.12 17.89
C VAL A 353 12.89 -6.57 19.30
N ILE A 354 13.61 -5.47 19.43
CA ILE A 354 13.80 -4.75 20.70
C ILE A 354 12.65 -3.77 20.90
N ARG A 355 12.43 -2.88 19.94
CA ARG A 355 11.32 -1.91 19.95
C ARG A 355 11.07 -1.30 18.58
N GLU A 356 9.90 -0.72 18.38
CA GLU A 356 9.61 0.13 17.23
C GLU A 356 10.29 1.49 17.40
N VAL A 357 10.91 1.99 16.31
CA VAL A 357 11.62 3.27 16.26
C VAL A 357 11.15 4.18 15.10
N THR A 358 9.99 3.88 14.51
CA THR A 358 9.42 4.64 13.39
C THR A 358 9.30 6.14 13.71
N ALA A 359 8.81 6.48 14.90
CA ALA A 359 8.65 7.86 15.36
C ALA A 359 9.93 8.46 15.98
N ASP A 360 10.92 7.63 16.28
CA ASP A 360 12.18 8.11 16.88
C ASP A 360 13.12 8.65 15.79
N PHE A 361 13.14 9.97 15.66
CA PHE A 361 13.91 10.65 14.62
C PHE A 361 15.43 10.35 14.69
N ARG A 362 15.97 9.93 15.85
CA ARG A 362 17.40 9.61 16.04
C ARG A 362 17.84 8.44 15.14
N TYR A 363 16.91 7.51 14.85
CA TYR A 363 17.16 6.32 14.01
C TYR A 363 16.90 6.55 12.50
N LYS A 364 16.63 7.78 12.08
CA LYS A 364 16.61 8.13 10.65
C LYS A 364 18.04 8.30 10.14
N ASN A 365 18.35 7.73 8.97
CA ASN A 365 19.70 7.79 8.39
C ASN A 365 20.28 9.22 8.34
N VAL A 366 19.44 10.23 8.10
CA VAL A 366 19.84 11.65 8.10
C VAL A 366 20.37 12.14 9.46
N ASN A 367 19.90 11.54 10.55
CA ASN A 367 20.33 11.87 11.90
C ASN A 367 21.44 10.93 12.39
N LEU A 368 21.41 9.65 11.98
CA LEU A 368 22.54 8.73 12.17
C LEU A 368 23.84 9.29 11.54
N ALA A 369 23.72 9.99 10.40
CA ALA A 369 24.85 10.68 9.76
C ALA A 369 25.43 11.83 10.60
N LYS A 370 24.72 12.33 11.61
CA LYS A 370 25.20 13.38 12.53
C LYS A 370 25.66 12.79 13.85
N SER A 371 24.90 11.87 14.41
CA SER A 371 25.16 11.29 15.73
C SER A 371 24.49 9.92 15.84
N VAL A 372 25.26 8.93 16.26
CA VAL A 372 24.79 7.58 16.48
C VAL A 372 24.19 7.46 17.90
N PRO A 373 22.92 7.02 18.07
CA PRO A 373 22.35 6.81 19.40
C PRO A 373 23.11 5.73 20.17
N ASN A 374 23.37 6.03 21.46
CA ASN A 374 24.04 5.12 22.38
C ASN A 374 23.05 4.58 23.44
N ASP A 375 21.86 4.17 23.00
CA ASP A 375 20.84 3.62 23.90
C ASP A 375 21.28 2.23 24.39
N GLU A 376 21.09 1.96 25.68
CA GLU A 376 21.26 0.60 26.21
C GLU A 376 20.15 -0.33 25.68
N ILE A 377 20.53 -1.52 25.25
CA ILE A 377 19.59 -2.57 24.85
C ILE A 377 19.55 -3.65 25.95
N PHE A 378 18.48 -3.64 26.69
CA PHE A 378 18.18 -4.65 27.72
C PHE A 378 17.52 -5.88 27.10
#